data_67ddc35dd36dd2efa13a51593b9f9b5b
#
_entry.id   67ddc35dd36dd2efa13a51593b9f9b5b
#
_cell.length_a   1.000
_cell.length_b   1.000
_cell.length_c   1.000
_cell.angle_alpha   90.00
_cell.angle_beta   90.00
_cell.angle_gamma   90.00
#
_symmetry.space_group_name_H-M   'P 1'
#
loop_
_entity.id
_entity.type
_entity.pdbx_description
1 polymer ?
#
loop_
_entity_poly.entity_id
_entity_poly.type
_entity_poly.pdbx_seq_one_letter_code
_entity_poly.pdbx_strand_id
1 'polypeptide(L)'
;GMLAMAGQVRHFNPSHQWIHNKIVAGELKVLQMDVQTFFFRRSNINAKGEPRSWTDHLLWHHACHTVDLFQYQTGEVASKCYGLQGPKHLDLDIAMDMSIGMKTPTGAICTLSLSFNNDGPLRTFFRYICDNGTYIARYDDLFDGRENQIDLSNVAVSDNGIELIDREFLAAIQEGREPNGSVHD
;
A
#
# COMPACT_ATOMS: atom_id res chain seq x y z
N GLY A 1 -19.68 -3.42 20.37
CA GLY A 1 -19.39 -2.28 19.50
C GLY A 1 -19.80 -2.58 18.06
N MET A 2 -19.73 -1.61 17.19
CA MET A 2 -20.00 -1.80 15.77
C MET A 2 -18.65 -2.14 15.09
N LEU A 3 -18.60 -3.22 14.32
CA LEU A 3 -17.42 -3.54 13.51
C LEU A 3 -17.34 -2.58 12.33
N ALA A 4 -16.13 -2.12 12.02
CA ALA A 4 -15.86 -1.29 10.86
C ALA A 4 -14.50 -1.65 10.26
N MET A 5 -14.42 -1.64 8.92
CA MET A 5 -13.23 -2.02 8.17
C MET A 5 -12.90 -0.96 7.13
N ALA A 6 -11.64 -0.60 7.02
CA ALA A 6 -11.14 0.19 5.90
C ALA A 6 -10.82 -0.75 4.73
N GLY A 7 -11.19 -0.35 3.51
CA GLY A 7 -10.93 -1.14 2.31
C GLY A 7 -9.45 -1.07 1.88
N GLN A 8 -8.55 -1.58 2.70
CA GLN A 8 -7.11 -1.58 2.44
C GLN A 8 -6.72 -2.71 1.48
N VAL A 9 -6.95 -2.47 0.20
CA VAL A 9 -6.76 -3.46 -0.87
C VAL A 9 -5.37 -4.10 -0.88
N ARG A 10 -4.33 -3.41 -0.39
CA ARG A 10 -2.95 -3.93 -0.36
C ARG A 10 -2.78 -5.16 0.53
N HIS A 11 -3.57 -5.31 1.59
CA HIS A 11 -3.58 -6.53 2.41
C HIS A 11 -3.96 -7.78 1.59
N PHE A 12 -4.71 -7.60 0.51
CA PHE A 12 -5.31 -8.66 -0.30
C PHE A 12 -4.67 -8.82 -1.67
N ASN A 13 -3.66 -8.04 -2.03
CA ASN A 13 -2.87 -8.31 -3.23
C ASN A 13 -1.98 -9.55 -2.99
N PRO A 14 -1.93 -10.50 -3.92
CA PRO A 14 -1.20 -11.77 -3.71
C PRO A 14 0.29 -11.57 -3.43
N SER A 15 0.94 -10.58 -4.06
CA SER A 15 2.33 -10.23 -3.81
C SER A 15 2.59 -9.82 -2.35
N HIS A 16 1.71 -8.99 -1.78
CA HIS A 16 1.82 -8.52 -0.39
C HIS A 16 1.39 -9.59 0.61
N GLN A 17 0.39 -10.42 0.27
CA GLN A 17 -0.02 -11.56 1.10
C GLN A 17 1.09 -12.60 1.23
N TRP A 18 1.78 -12.91 0.15
CA TRP A 18 2.90 -13.83 0.20
C TRP A 18 3.98 -13.35 1.20
N ILE A 19 4.35 -12.07 1.12
CA ILE A 19 5.29 -11.45 2.06
C ILE A 19 4.76 -11.55 3.50
N HIS A 20 3.49 -11.19 3.72
CA HIS A 20 2.88 -11.23 5.04
C HIS A 20 2.86 -12.64 5.62
N ASN A 21 2.50 -13.63 4.83
CA ASN A 21 2.50 -15.03 5.25
C ASN A 21 3.89 -15.51 5.70
N LYS A 22 4.95 -15.08 5.00
CA LYS A 22 6.34 -15.36 5.38
C LYS A 22 6.75 -14.67 6.68
N ILE A 23 6.28 -13.44 6.90
CA ILE A 23 6.52 -12.70 8.15
C ILE A 23 5.84 -13.42 9.33
N VAL A 24 4.57 -13.78 9.18
CA VAL A 24 3.79 -14.50 10.21
C VAL A 24 4.41 -15.85 10.54
N ALA A 25 4.94 -16.55 9.54
CA ALA A 25 5.67 -17.82 9.72
C ALA A 25 7.05 -17.64 10.38
N GLY A 26 7.52 -16.40 10.59
CA GLY A 26 8.86 -16.11 11.12
C GLY A 26 9.99 -16.40 10.14
N GLU A 27 9.70 -16.54 8.86
CA GLU A 27 10.68 -16.84 7.81
C GLU A 27 11.30 -15.57 7.19
N LEU A 28 10.75 -14.40 7.49
CA LEU A 28 11.13 -13.12 6.90
C LEU A 28 10.85 -11.98 7.86
N LYS A 29 11.78 -11.02 7.94
CA LYS A 29 11.59 -9.75 8.65
C LYS A 29 11.90 -8.58 7.72
N VAL A 30 10.98 -7.64 7.61
CA VAL A 30 11.19 -6.41 6.86
C VAL A 30 12.15 -5.49 7.60
N LEU A 31 13.21 -5.08 6.92
CA LEU A 31 14.17 -4.09 7.41
C LEU A 31 13.89 -2.71 6.79
N GLN A 32 13.56 -2.69 5.49
CA GLN A 32 13.23 -1.47 4.77
C GLN A 32 12.21 -1.74 3.68
N MET A 33 11.27 -0.81 3.51
CA MET A 33 10.44 -0.71 2.32
C MET A 33 10.82 0.55 1.53
N ASP A 34 11.02 0.40 0.21
CA ASP A 34 11.17 1.52 -0.72
C ASP A 34 10.02 1.46 -1.73
N VAL A 35 9.22 2.53 -1.74
CA VAL A 35 7.93 2.54 -2.44
C VAL A 35 7.82 3.74 -3.37
N GLN A 36 7.34 3.48 -4.58
CA GLN A 36 7.02 4.50 -5.57
C GLN A 36 5.56 4.37 -5.99
N THR A 37 4.84 5.48 -6.03
CA THR A 37 3.45 5.54 -6.50
C THR A 37 3.31 6.73 -7.44
N PHE A 38 3.38 6.46 -8.73
CA PHE A 38 3.49 7.48 -9.76
C PHE A 38 2.32 7.43 -10.73
N PHE A 39 1.71 8.59 -10.93
CA PHE A 39 0.60 8.81 -11.85
C PHE A 39 0.83 10.08 -12.68
N PHE A 40 0.07 10.21 -13.75
CA PHE A 40 -0.03 11.47 -14.49
C PHE A 40 -1.42 12.06 -14.32
N ARG A 41 -1.52 13.23 -13.69
CA ARG A 41 -2.80 13.88 -13.45
C ARG A 41 -2.73 15.35 -13.81
N ARG A 42 -3.68 15.81 -14.62
CA ARG A 42 -3.78 17.21 -15.08
C ARG A 42 -5.18 17.79 -14.94
N SER A 43 -6.16 16.98 -14.59
CA SER A 43 -7.54 17.42 -14.44
C SER A 43 -8.25 16.64 -13.35
N ASN A 44 -9.32 17.20 -12.81
CA ASN A 44 -10.18 16.54 -11.82
C ASN A 44 -11.39 15.88 -12.51
N ILE A 45 -11.11 15.05 -13.51
CA ILE A 45 -12.13 14.35 -14.31
C ILE A 45 -12.02 12.85 -14.05
N ASN A 46 -13.16 12.18 -13.94
CA ASN A 46 -13.21 10.73 -13.78
C ASN A 46 -13.01 9.99 -15.12
N ALA A 47 -12.97 8.66 -15.09
CA ALA A 47 -12.79 7.84 -16.28
C ALA A 47 -13.93 7.97 -17.31
N LYS A 48 -15.10 8.52 -16.93
CA LYS A 48 -16.25 8.77 -17.80
C LYS A 48 -16.22 10.15 -18.45
N GLY A 49 -15.20 10.97 -18.17
CA GLY A 49 -15.08 12.34 -18.68
C GLY A 49 -15.90 13.37 -17.86
N GLU A 50 -16.41 13.02 -16.70
CA GLU A 50 -17.22 13.90 -15.85
C GLU A 50 -16.37 14.53 -14.73
N PRO A 51 -16.67 15.77 -14.29
CA PRO A 51 -16.01 16.33 -13.12
C PRO A 51 -16.26 15.47 -11.87
N ARG A 52 -15.21 15.26 -11.08
CA ARG A 52 -15.34 14.57 -9.80
C ARG A 52 -15.89 15.54 -8.75
N SER A 53 -16.66 15.00 -7.81
CA SER A 53 -17.14 15.76 -6.64
C SER A 53 -16.05 16.00 -5.58
N TRP A 54 -14.88 15.40 -5.74
CA TRP A 54 -13.72 15.49 -4.86
C TRP A 54 -12.43 15.47 -5.67
N THR A 55 -11.36 16.00 -5.11
CA THR A 55 -10.04 16.02 -5.73
C THR A 55 -9.15 14.96 -5.10
N ASP A 56 -8.51 14.11 -5.92
CA ASP A 56 -7.51 13.17 -5.44
C ASP A 56 -6.39 13.92 -4.71
N HIS A 57 -5.94 13.37 -3.61
CA HIS A 57 -4.85 13.92 -2.82
C HIS A 57 -3.79 12.84 -2.60
N LEU A 58 -2.51 13.16 -2.83
CA LEU A 58 -1.42 12.18 -2.73
C LEU A 58 -1.39 11.48 -1.37
N LEU A 59 -1.59 12.21 -0.26
CA LEU A 59 -1.58 11.64 1.08
C LEU A 59 -2.81 10.75 1.33
N TRP A 60 -4.02 11.29 1.10
CA TRP A 60 -5.25 10.65 1.57
C TRP A 60 -5.80 9.58 0.63
N HIS A 61 -5.45 9.61 -0.66
CA HIS A 61 -5.94 8.64 -1.64
C HIS A 61 -4.88 7.63 -2.11
N HIS A 62 -3.59 7.91 -1.84
CA HIS A 62 -2.51 7.05 -2.32
C HIS A 62 -1.52 6.65 -1.23
N ALA A 63 -0.98 7.61 -0.46
CA ALA A 63 -0.01 7.30 0.59
C ALA A 63 -0.61 6.48 1.73
N CYS A 64 -1.88 6.68 2.07
CA CYS A 64 -2.57 5.93 3.11
C CYS A 64 -2.44 4.41 2.94
N HIS A 65 -2.51 3.91 1.70
CA HIS A 65 -2.34 2.49 1.40
C HIS A 65 -0.93 1.96 1.70
N THR A 66 0.09 2.79 1.57
CA THR A 66 1.48 2.41 1.90
C THR A 66 1.76 2.56 3.39
N VAL A 67 1.20 3.59 4.03
CA VAL A 67 1.31 3.78 5.48
C VAL A 67 0.72 2.59 6.22
N ASP A 68 -0.50 2.21 5.86
CA ASP A 68 -1.20 1.06 6.37
C ASP A 68 -0.43 -0.25 6.10
N LEU A 69 -0.03 -0.49 4.84
CA LEU A 69 0.72 -1.69 4.48
C LEU A 69 2.04 -1.81 5.26
N PHE A 70 2.75 -0.71 5.50
CA PHE A 70 3.98 -0.73 6.27
C PHE A 70 3.74 -1.17 7.71
N GLN A 71 2.69 -0.66 8.34
CA GLN A 71 2.28 -1.08 9.68
C GLN A 71 1.84 -2.55 9.69
N TYR A 72 1.05 -2.96 8.71
CA TYR A 72 0.59 -4.34 8.57
C TYR A 72 1.76 -5.34 8.42
N GLN A 73 2.75 -5.01 7.59
CA GLN A 73 3.90 -5.88 7.34
C GLN A 73 4.92 -5.89 8.47
N THR A 74 5.01 -4.81 9.24
CA THR A 74 5.95 -4.75 10.37
C THR A 74 5.31 -5.16 11.70
N GLY A 75 3.97 -5.15 11.79
CA GLY A 75 3.25 -5.32 13.03
C GLY A 75 3.43 -4.16 14.02
N GLU A 76 3.90 -3.01 13.55
CA GLU A 76 4.26 -1.87 14.39
C GLU A 76 3.75 -0.54 13.82
N VAL A 77 3.26 0.32 14.69
CA VAL A 77 2.96 1.71 14.34
C VAL A 77 4.25 2.51 14.20
N ALA A 78 4.35 3.34 13.17
CA ALA A 78 5.50 4.20 12.97
C ALA A 78 5.70 5.17 14.14
N SER A 79 6.88 5.16 14.76
CA SER A 79 7.25 6.02 15.89
C SER A 79 7.83 7.37 15.46
N LYS A 80 8.31 7.45 14.22
CA LYS A 80 8.82 8.68 13.60
C LYS A 80 8.38 8.75 12.16
N CYS A 81 7.99 9.94 11.73
CA CYS A 81 7.70 10.23 10.33
C CYS A 81 8.18 11.64 9.96
N TYR A 82 8.48 11.82 8.68
CA TYR A 82 8.66 13.14 8.07
C TYR A 82 8.00 13.14 6.70
N GLY A 83 7.63 14.32 6.24
CA GLY A 83 7.04 14.50 4.91
C GLY A 83 7.61 15.75 4.24
N LEU A 84 7.83 15.66 2.94
CA LEU A 84 8.13 16.78 2.06
C LEU A 84 7.05 16.84 1.00
N GLN A 85 6.61 18.04 0.71
CA GLN A 85 5.56 18.29 -0.27
C GLN A 85 6.05 19.31 -1.29
N GLY A 86 5.82 19.00 -2.56
CA GLY A 86 6.09 19.91 -3.66
C GLY A 86 5.03 21.04 -3.75
N PRO A 87 5.17 21.95 -4.71
CA PRO A 87 4.22 23.03 -4.91
C PRO A 87 2.84 22.49 -5.33
N LYS A 88 1.81 23.26 -5.02
CA LYS A 88 0.46 22.98 -5.46
C LYS A 88 0.30 23.29 -6.95
N HIS A 89 -0.48 22.47 -7.64
CA HIS A 89 -0.95 22.76 -9.00
C HIS A 89 -1.96 23.91 -8.97
N LEU A 90 -1.83 24.86 -9.89
CA LEU A 90 -2.64 26.08 -9.86
C LEU A 90 -4.15 25.81 -9.97
N ASP A 91 -4.54 24.88 -10.87
CA ASP A 91 -5.95 24.60 -11.12
C ASP A 91 -6.55 23.52 -10.20
N LEU A 92 -5.72 22.60 -9.68
CA LEU A 92 -6.18 21.49 -8.86
C LEU A 92 -6.09 21.76 -7.35
N ASP A 93 -5.33 22.78 -6.97
CA ASP A 93 -5.03 23.18 -5.57
C ASP A 93 -4.51 22.05 -4.67
N ILE A 94 -3.85 21.06 -5.27
CA ILE A 94 -3.21 19.94 -4.57
C ILE A 94 -1.71 19.90 -4.87
N ALA A 95 -0.93 19.38 -3.92
CA ALA A 95 0.47 19.06 -4.18
C ALA A 95 0.58 17.92 -5.20
N MET A 96 1.47 18.09 -6.16
CA MET A 96 1.69 17.14 -7.24
C MET A 96 2.81 16.14 -6.95
N ASP A 97 3.64 16.42 -5.96
CA ASP A 97 4.76 15.58 -5.56
C ASP A 97 4.84 15.52 -4.04
N MET A 98 5.20 14.35 -3.51
CA MET A 98 5.34 14.13 -2.08
C MET A 98 6.37 13.05 -1.80
N SER A 99 7.15 13.21 -0.74
CA SER A 99 8.02 12.17 -0.18
C SER A 99 7.73 12.01 1.30
N ILE A 100 7.61 10.76 1.75
CA ILE A 100 7.33 10.40 3.14
C ILE A 100 8.38 9.41 3.60
N GLY A 101 8.92 9.63 4.79
CA GLY A 101 9.77 8.67 5.48
C GLY A 101 9.13 8.27 6.81
N MET A 102 9.17 6.99 7.13
CA MET A 102 8.64 6.42 8.36
C MET A 102 9.65 5.49 9.02
N LYS A 103 9.60 5.37 10.34
CA LYS A 103 10.44 4.45 11.11
C LYS A 103 9.63 3.84 12.25
N THR A 104 9.71 2.51 12.39
CA THR A 104 9.11 1.79 13.53
C THR A 104 9.99 1.87 14.79
N PRO A 105 9.46 1.56 15.98
CA PRO A 105 10.23 1.47 17.21
C PRO A 105 11.41 0.50 17.11
N THR A 106 11.24 -0.65 16.47
CA THR A 106 12.31 -1.67 16.31
C THR A 106 13.31 -1.33 15.21
N GLY A 107 13.06 -0.28 14.42
CA GLY A 107 14.03 0.27 13.49
C GLY A 107 13.78 0.02 12.02
N ALA A 108 12.73 -0.72 11.65
CA ALA A 108 12.34 -0.82 10.23
C ALA A 108 11.99 0.56 9.66
N ILE A 109 12.38 0.82 8.43
CA ILE A 109 12.13 2.11 7.76
C ILE A 109 11.33 1.93 6.48
N CYS A 110 10.56 2.97 6.12
CA CYS A 110 9.89 3.06 4.84
C CYS A 110 10.17 4.42 4.20
N THR A 111 10.50 4.41 2.91
CA THR A 111 10.55 5.60 2.07
C THR A 111 9.50 5.48 0.99
N LEU A 112 8.68 6.51 0.84
CA LEU A 112 7.59 6.56 -0.12
C LEU A 112 7.71 7.83 -0.96
N SER A 113 7.83 7.68 -2.27
CA SER A 113 7.76 8.75 -3.24
C SER A 113 6.45 8.69 -4.01
N LEU A 114 5.74 9.80 -4.06
CA LEU A 114 4.47 9.94 -4.80
C LEU A 114 4.58 11.10 -5.79
N SER A 115 4.01 10.91 -6.97
CA SER A 115 3.94 11.98 -7.97
C SER A 115 2.70 11.85 -8.84
N PHE A 116 2.06 13.01 -9.10
CA PHE A 116 1.07 13.19 -10.16
C PHE A 116 1.68 13.83 -11.42
N ASN A 117 2.98 14.11 -11.40
CA ASN A 117 3.73 14.69 -12.51
C ASN A 117 4.42 13.66 -13.40
N ASN A 118 4.32 12.37 -13.07
CA ASN A 118 5.03 11.34 -13.79
C ASN A 118 4.41 11.08 -15.17
N ASP A 119 4.98 11.68 -16.20
CA ASP A 119 4.66 11.42 -17.60
C ASP A 119 5.53 10.27 -18.11
N GLY A 120 5.18 9.08 -17.73
CA GLY A 120 5.92 7.86 -18.03
C GLY A 120 5.12 6.62 -17.60
N PRO A 121 5.75 5.46 -17.53
CA PRO A 121 5.04 4.26 -17.08
C PRO A 121 4.38 4.50 -15.72
N LEU A 122 3.05 4.38 -15.69
CA LEU A 122 2.30 4.42 -14.43
C LEU A 122 2.62 3.17 -13.65
N ARG A 123 3.23 3.30 -12.47
CA ARG A 123 3.59 2.12 -11.67
C ARG A 123 3.54 2.42 -10.19
N THR A 124 2.89 1.52 -9.48
CA THR A 124 3.13 1.33 -8.06
C THR A 124 4.15 0.21 -7.91
N PHE A 125 5.23 0.50 -7.22
CA PHE A 125 6.37 -0.38 -7.06
C PHE A 125 6.73 -0.44 -5.59
N PHE A 126 6.85 -1.63 -5.05
CA PHE A 126 7.26 -1.89 -3.67
C PHE A 126 8.51 -2.76 -3.66
N ARG A 127 9.58 -2.28 -3.06
CA ARG A 127 10.75 -3.08 -2.77
C ARG A 127 10.79 -3.36 -1.27
N TYR A 128 10.79 -4.63 -0.92
CA TYR A 128 11.00 -5.12 0.43
C TYR A 128 12.45 -5.56 0.57
N ILE A 129 13.21 -4.90 1.43
CA ILE A 129 14.56 -5.29 1.82
C ILE A 129 14.42 -5.99 3.16
N CYS A 130 14.69 -7.29 3.18
CA CYS A 130 14.44 -8.16 4.32
C CYS A 130 15.75 -8.80 4.81
N ASP A 131 15.69 -9.43 5.97
CA ASP A 131 16.83 -10.14 6.56
C ASP A 131 17.29 -11.35 5.75
N ASN A 132 16.38 -11.96 4.98
CA ASN A 132 16.66 -13.15 4.16
C ASN A 132 16.76 -12.87 2.65
N GLY A 133 16.59 -11.63 2.20
CA GLY A 133 16.64 -11.27 0.79
C GLY A 133 15.87 -10.00 0.43
N THR A 134 15.75 -9.75 -0.85
CA THR A 134 14.98 -8.62 -1.40
C THR A 134 13.85 -9.14 -2.25
N TYR A 135 12.69 -8.52 -2.14
CA TYR A 135 11.49 -8.85 -2.91
C TYR A 135 10.93 -7.59 -3.56
N ILE A 136 10.38 -7.75 -4.76
CA ILE A 136 9.85 -6.64 -5.56
C ILE A 136 8.41 -6.96 -5.93
N ALA A 137 7.46 -6.24 -5.35
CA ALA A 137 6.06 -6.35 -5.69
C ALA A 137 5.69 -5.30 -6.76
N ARG A 138 5.11 -5.78 -7.86
CA ARG A 138 4.58 -4.98 -8.97
C ARG A 138 3.11 -5.38 -9.16
N TYR A 139 2.20 -4.67 -8.47
CA TYR A 139 0.79 -5.07 -8.35
C TYR A 139 0.66 -6.48 -7.76
N ASP A 140 0.11 -7.43 -8.49
CA ASP A 140 -0.11 -8.80 -8.05
C ASP A 140 1.11 -9.70 -8.24
N ASP A 141 2.09 -9.28 -9.04
CA ASP A 141 3.31 -10.04 -9.28
C ASP A 141 4.36 -9.78 -8.20
N LEU A 142 5.12 -10.82 -7.85
CA LEU A 142 6.24 -10.75 -6.92
C LEU A 142 7.49 -11.33 -7.57
N PHE A 143 8.62 -10.64 -7.38
CA PHE A 143 9.93 -11.06 -7.88
C PHE A 143 10.93 -11.09 -6.73
N ASP A 144 11.94 -11.93 -6.83
CA ASP A 144 13.11 -11.89 -5.95
C ASP A 144 14.06 -10.72 -6.32
N GLY A 145 15.12 -10.52 -5.54
CA GLY A 145 16.11 -9.47 -5.78
C GLY A 145 16.96 -9.67 -7.05
N ARG A 146 16.79 -10.78 -7.77
CA ARG A 146 17.41 -11.08 -9.07
C ARG A 146 16.42 -11.05 -10.22
N GLU A 147 15.21 -10.52 -9.95
CA GLU A 147 14.10 -10.41 -10.90
C GLU A 147 13.51 -11.76 -11.36
N ASN A 148 13.74 -12.85 -10.65
CA ASN A 148 13.02 -14.08 -10.90
C ASN A 148 11.61 -13.97 -10.30
N GLN A 149 10.59 -14.33 -11.09
CA GLN A 149 9.20 -14.32 -10.62
C GLN A 149 8.98 -15.41 -9.58
N ILE A 150 8.29 -15.06 -8.50
CA ILE A 150 7.93 -15.96 -7.40
C ILE A 150 6.56 -16.56 -7.70
N ASP A 151 6.42 -17.87 -7.49
CA ASP A 151 5.14 -18.57 -7.60
C ASP A 151 4.20 -18.15 -6.45
N LEU A 152 3.05 -17.62 -6.81
CA LEU A 152 2.00 -17.18 -5.90
C LEU A 152 0.75 -18.08 -5.96
N SER A 153 0.84 -19.26 -6.55
CA SER A 153 -0.29 -20.18 -6.72
C SER A 153 -0.94 -20.64 -5.40
N ASN A 154 -0.21 -20.52 -4.29
CA ASN A 154 -0.68 -20.84 -2.94
C ASN A 154 -1.31 -19.67 -2.19
N VAL A 155 -1.43 -18.51 -2.82
CA VAL A 155 -2.03 -17.30 -2.21
C VAL A 155 -3.42 -17.07 -2.81
N ALA A 156 -4.37 -16.68 -1.98
CA ALA A 156 -5.71 -16.34 -2.43
C ALA A 156 -5.69 -15.14 -3.37
N VAL A 157 -6.44 -15.22 -4.46
CA VAL A 157 -6.52 -14.18 -5.49
C VAL A 157 -7.98 -13.81 -5.74
N SER A 158 -8.26 -12.53 -5.86
CA SER A 158 -9.51 -12.02 -6.41
C SER A 158 -9.24 -10.79 -7.25
N ASP A 159 -10.16 -10.42 -8.13
CA ASP A 159 -10.02 -9.23 -8.97
C ASP A 159 -9.89 -7.99 -8.08
N ASN A 160 -8.74 -7.31 -8.19
CA ASN A 160 -8.34 -6.16 -7.37
C ASN A 160 -8.47 -6.36 -5.84
N GLY A 161 -8.51 -7.59 -5.32
CA GLY A 161 -8.64 -7.88 -3.90
C GLY A 161 -10.03 -7.56 -3.30
N ILE A 162 -10.98 -7.03 -4.06
CA ILE A 162 -12.27 -6.54 -3.54
C ILE A 162 -13.10 -7.67 -2.95
N GLU A 163 -13.21 -8.79 -3.65
CA GLU A 163 -13.96 -9.95 -3.14
C GLU A 163 -13.36 -10.50 -1.84
N LEU A 164 -12.04 -10.51 -1.73
CA LEU A 164 -11.36 -10.95 -0.51
C LEU A 164 -11.59 -10.00 0.66
N ILE A 165 -11.66 -8.68 0.41
CA ILE A 165 -12.04 -7.67 1.39
C ILE A 165 -13.44 -7.95 1.93
N ASP A 166 -14.41 -8.14 1.03
CA ASP A 166 -15.81 -8.39 1.41
C ASP A 166 -15.94 -9.70 2.19
N ARG A 167 -15.26 -10.77 1.76
CA ARG A 167 -15.23 -12.06 2.47
C ARG A 167 -14.64 -11.93 3.87
N GLU A 168 -13.54 -11.20 4.01
CA GLU A 168 -12.90 -10.96 5.30
C GLU A 168 -13.84 -10.21 6.25
N PHE A 169 -14.52 -9.16 5.77
CA PHE A 169 -15.46 -8.41 6.58
C PHE A 169 -16.64 -9.26 7.05
N LEU A 170 -17.21 -10.08 6.16
CA LEU A 170 -18.29 -11.00 6.51
C LEU A 170 -17.83 -12.06 7.51
N ALA A 171 -16.64 -12.62 7.32
CA ALA A 171 -16.06 -13.59 8.26
C ALA A 171 -15.84 -12.97 9.65
N ALA A 172 -15.29 -11.75 9.70
CA ALA A 172 -15.09 -11.03 10.95
C ALA A 172 -16.40 -10.80 11.72
N ILE A 173 -17.50 -10.47 11.03
CA ILE A 173 -18.84 -10.34 11.62
C ILE A 173 -19.31 -11.68 12.17
N GLN A 174 -19.20 -12.76 11.40
CA GLN A 174 -19.65 -14.11 11.81
C GLN A 174 -18.88 -14.66 13.01
N GLU A 175 -17.58 -14.39 13.05
CA GLU A 175 -16.66 -14.88 14.08
C GLU A 175 -16.60 -13.95 15.31
N GLY A 176 -17.16 -12.75 15.24
CA GLY A 176 -17.17 -11.77 16.32
C GLY A 176 -15.77 -11.21 16.64
N ARG A 177 -14.90 -11.10 15.62
CA ARG A 177 -13.53 -10.56 15.74
C ARG A 177 -13.35 -9.26 14.96
N GLU A 178 -12.26 -8.54 15.24
CA GLU A 178 -11.84 -7.42 14.38
C GLU A 178 -11.44 -7.93 12.99
N PRO A 179 -11.82 -7.21 11.93
CA PRO A 179 -11.40 -7.52 10.57
C PRO A 179 -9.94 -7.15 10.33
N ASN A 180 -9.30 -7.81 9.36
CA ASN A 180 -8.02 -7.40 8.83
C ASN A 180 -8.17 -6.04 8.09
N GLY A 181 -7.55 -4.99 8.57
CA GLY A 181 -7.79 -3.61 8.16
C GLY A 181 -8.93 -2.96 8.96
N SER A 182 -9.01 -3.25 10.25
CA SER A 182 -9.91 -2.56 11.18
C SER A 182 -9.67 -1.05 11.17
N VAL A 183 -10.71 -0.26 11.41
CA VAL A 183 -10.56 1.18 11.62
C VAL A 183 -9.88 1.53 12.95
N HIS A 184 -9.58 0.54 13.75
CA HIS A 184 -8.85 0.67 15.02
C HIS A 184 -7.34 0.39 14.89
N ASP A 185 -6.87 -0.04 13.70
CA ASP A 185 -5.46 -0.32 13.39
C ASP A 185 -4.59 0.93 13.14
#